data_63d80d034b65e34776065ccd1668aba6
#
_entry.id   63d80d034b65e34776065ccd1668aba6
#
_cell.length_a   1.000
_cell.length_b   1.000
_cell.length_c   1.000
_cell.angle_alpha   90.00
_cell.angle_beta   90.00
_cell.angle_gamma   90.00
#
_symmetry.space_group_name_H-M   'P 1'
#
loop_
_entity.id
_entity.type
_entity.pdbx_description
1 polymer ?
#
loop_
_entity_poly.entity_id
_entity_poly.type
_entity_poly.pdbx_seq_one_letter_code
_entity_poly.pdbx_strand_id
1 'polypeptide(L)'
;LGVLSRRYGIPIYTTEKTADAIQETKSVGKIPEELFHPVCAEEAFTIKDLTVNPMRISHDAADPVGYRFSYGSSHAAVCTDLGTYNDYPVECLKGMDVLLLEANHDVNMLQVGSYPYYLKQRILGNRGHLSNENSGRLLSRVLHDNLKKVILGHLSQENNLPELAYETVRMEIDLADNPYHGGDFPIQVAKRNEVSEMICF
;
A
#
# COMPACT_ATOMS: atom_id res chain seq x y z
N LEU A 1 12.10 9.77 5.48
CA LEU A 1 13.00 8.63 5.67
C LEU A 1 14.31 9.07 6.34
N GLY A 2 15.21 9.78 5.62
CA GLY A 2 16.60 10.04 6.06
C GLY A 2 16.74 10.74 7.41
N VAL A 3 15.85 11.68 7.75
CA VAL A 3 15.90 12.37 9.07
C VAL A 3 15.66 11.38 10.21
N LEU A 4 14.65 10.52 10.09
CA LEU A 4 14.32 9.55 11.14
C LEU A 4 15.41 8.50 11.30
N SER A 5 15.90 7.93 10.19
CA SER A 5 16.95 6.91 10.23
C SER A 5 18.23 7.44 10.85
N ARG A 6 18.71 8.62 10.44
CA ARG A 6 19.91 9.25 11.03
C ARG A 6 19.75 9.60 12.50
N ARG A 7 18.57 10.16 12.87
CA ARG A 7 18.35 10.65 14.24
C ARG A 7 18.19 9.53 15.25
N TYR A 8 17.55 8.43 14.84
CA TYR A 8 17.15 7.36 15.76
C TYR A 8 17.83 6.01 15.47
N GLY A 9 18.72 5.94 14.47
CA GLY A 9 19.37 4.69 14.08
C GLY A 9 18.37 3.63 13.56
N ILE A 10 17.28 4.06 12.92
CA ILE A 10 16.24 3.13 12.45
C ILE A 10 16.74 2.40 11.21
N PRO A 11 16.77 1.05 11.23
CA PRO A 11 17.16 0.27 10.07
C PRO A 11 16.14 0.39 8.92
N ILE A 12 16.62 0.29 7.69
CA ILE A 12 15.84 0.42 6.46
C ILE A 12 15.93 -0.92 5.71
N TYR A 13 14.84 -1.65 5.67
CA TYR A 13 14.72 -2.89 4.88
C TYR A 13 14.09 -2.54 3.53
N THR A 14 14.88 -2.66 2.47
CA THR A 14 14.44 -2.30 1.11
C THR A 14 15.26 -3.07 0.09
N THR A 15 14.81 -3.11 -1.17
CA THR A 15 15.60 -3.73 -2.26
C THR A 15 16.87 -2.92 -2.52
N GLU A 16 17.92 -3.58 -3.01
CA GLU A 16 19.22 -2.96 -3.26
C GLU A 16 19.11 -1.75 -4.19
N LYS A 17 18.39 -1.89 -5.32
CA LYS A 17 18.19 -0.78 -6.26
C LYS A 17 17.44 0.40 -5.65
N THR A 18 16.50 0.15 -4.73
CA THR A 18 15.81 1.22 -4.01
C THR A 18 16.74 1.89 -2.99
N ALA A 19 17.61 1.11 -2.31
CA ALA A 19 18.62 1.66 -1.42
C ALA A 19 19.57 2.61 -2.15
N ASP A 20 20.08 2.19 -3.33
CA ASP A 20 20.93 3.01 -4.20
C ASP A 20 20.23 4.31 -4.61
N ALA A 21 19.00 4.21 -5.10
CA ALA A 21 18.21 5.38 -5.50
C ALA A 21 17.95 6.35 -4.33
N ILE A 22 17.75 5.84 -3.12
CA ILE A 22 17.62 6.65 -1.89
C ILE A 22 18.94 7.41 -1.62
N GLN A 23 20.09 6.72 -1.71
CA GLN A 23 21.41 7.33 -1.47
C GLN A 23 21.78 8.40 -2.52
N GLU A 24 21.31 8.24 -3.76
CA GLU A 24 21.50 9.23 -4.83
C GLU A 24 20.56 10.44 -4.68
N THR A 25 19.47 10.32 -3.93
CA THR A 25 18.46 11.36 -3.77
C THR A 25 18.94 12.46 -2.82
N LYS A 26 19.39 13.59 -3.36
CA LYS A 26 19.96 14.72 -2.60
C LYS A 26 19.05 15.24 -1.48
N SER A 27 17.73 15.27 -1.69
CA SER A 27 16.76 15.78 -0.71
C SER A 27 16.63 14.89 0.52
N VAL A 28 16.97 13.61 0.43
CA VAL A 28 16.97 12.66 1.55
C VAL A 28 18.22 12.87 2.42
N GLY A 29 19.34 13.30 1.82
CA GLY A 29 20.65 13.40 2.43
C GLY A 29 21.27 12.02 2.68
N LYS A 30 22.58 11.97 2.88
CA LYS A 30 23.30 10.70 3.11
C LYS A 30 22.78 9.99 4.36
N ILE A 31 22.51 8.71 4.22
CA ILE A 31 22.15 7.80 5.31
C ILE A 31 23.35 6.86 5.52
N PRO A 32 23.75 6.54 6.76
CA PRO A 32 24.78 5.55 7.03
C PRO A 32 24.48 4.21 6.36
N GLU A 33 25.47 3.63 5.68
CA GLU A 33 25.28 2.38 4.92
C GLU A 33 24.84 1.20 5.80
N GLU A 34 25.33 1.17 7.03
CA GLU A 34 24.99 0.15 8.02
C GLU A 34 23.50 0.12 8.43
N LEU A 35 22.75 1.17 8.11
CA LEU A 35 21.30 1.21 8.35
C LEU A 35 20.50 0.56 7.23
N PHE A 36 21.09 0.31 6.06
CA PHE A 36 20.42 -0.37 4.98
C PHE A 36 20.56 -1.89 5.14
N HIS A 37 19.44 -2.57 5.07
CA HIS A 37 19.33 -4.02 5.07
C HIS A 37 18.65 -4.45 3.76
N PRO A 38 19.44 -4.75 2.72
CA PRO A 38 18.90 -5.17 1.44
C PRO A 38 18.06 -6.43 1.55
N VAL A 39 16.89 -6.41 0.91
CA VAL A 39 15.98 -7.55 0.83
C VAL A 39 15.68 -7.87 -0.64
N CYS A 40 15.33 -9.13 -0.90
CA CYS A 40 14.91 -9.57 -2.23
C CYS A 40 13.38 -9.72 -2.26
N ALA A 41 12.77 -9.28 -3.36
CA ALA A 41 11.36 -9.56 -3.57
C ALA A 41 11.13 -11.08 -3.62
N GLU A 42 10.03 -11.54 -2.99
CA GLU A 42 9.64 -12.96 -2.91
C GLU A 42 10.51 -13.84 -1.98
N GLU A 43 11.54 -13.27 -1.35
CA GLU A 43 12.34 -13.96 -0.35
C GLU A 43 11.97 -13.47 1.06
N ALA A 44 11.45 -14.38 1.87
CA ALA A 44 11.09 -14.08 3.26
C ALA A 44 12.34 -13.85 4.12
N PHE A 45 12.26 -12.89 5.01
CA PHE A 45 13.26 -12.67 6.06
C PHE A 45 12.58 -12.48 7.42
N THR A 46 13.37 -12.48 8.49
CA THR A 46 12.82 -12.32 9.84
C THR A 46 13.41 -11.10 10.54
N ILE A 47 12.58 -10.41 11.29
CA ILE A 47 12.97 -9.39 12.26
C ILE A 47 12.50 -9.90 13.62
N LYS A 48 13.41 -10.46 14.43
CA LYS A 48 13.10 -11.22 15.64
C LYS A 48 12.17 -12.39 15.30
N ASP A 49 10.95 -12.39 15.81
CA ASP A 49 9.90 -13.40 15.63
C ASP A 49 8.87 -13.01 14.54
N LEU A 50 9.02 -11.84 13.93
CA LEU A 50 8.19 -11.39 12.80
C LEU A 50 8.78 -11.88 11.48
N THR A 51 8.03 -12.64 10.70
CA THR A 51 8.38 -12.97 9.32
C THR A 51 7.87 -11.88 8.38
N VAL A 52 8.72 -11.40 7.49
CA VAL A 52 8.42 -10.37 6.49
C VAL A 52 8.63 -10.93 5.10
N ASN A 53 7.63 -10.79 4.24
CA ASN A 53 7.67 -11.20 2.84
C ASN A 53 7.52 -9.98 1.94
N PRO A 54 8.58 -9.51 1.27
CA PRO A 54 8.45 -8.50 0.23
C PRO A 54 7.73 -9.08 -1.00
N MET A 55 6.71 -8.42 -1.49
CA MET A 55 6.00 -8.80 -2.71
C MET A 55 6.21 -7.75 -3.80
N ARG A 56 6.38 -8.17 -5.06
CA ARG A 56 6.52 -7.26 -6.19
C ARG A 56 5.23 -6.47 -6.41
N ILE A 57 5.38 -5.20 -6.64
CA ILE A 57 4.28 -4.31 -7.02
C ILE A 57 4.64 -3.54 -8.29
N SER A 58 3.62 -3.06 -9.01
CA SER A 58 3.82 -2.26 -10.24
C SER A 58 3.84 -0.78 -9.90
N HIS A 59 5.04 -0.20 -9.82
CA HIS A 59 5.22 1.23 -9.59
C HIS A 59 6.45 1.78 -10.34
N ASP A 60 6.58 3.10 -10.43
CA ASP A 60 7.70 3.74 -11.13
C ASP A 60 8.92 4.02 -10.23
N ALA A 61 8.95 3.47 -9.01
CA ALA A 61 10.14 3.43 -8.17
C ALA A 61 11.21 2.48 -8.75
N ALA A 62 12.44 2.54 -8.22
CA ALA A 62 13.60 1.81 -8.73
C ALA A 62 13.42 0.28 -8.71
N ASP A 63 12.89 -0.27 -7.61
CA ASP A 63 12.53 -1.68 -7.48
C ASP A 63 11.48 -1.82 -6.36
N PRO A 64 10.21 -1.50 -6.67
CA PRO A 64 9.16 -1.35 -5.66
C PRO A 64 8.68 -2.69 -5.13
N VAL A 65 8.45 -2.74 -3.81
CA VAL A 65 7.85 -3.88 -3.11
C VAL A 65 6.81 -3.42 -2.10
N GLY A 66 5.72 -4.18 -1.99
CA GLY A 66 4.84 -4.17 -0.82
C GLY A 66 5.32 -5.20 0.19
N TYR A 67 4.76 -5.21 1.38
CA TYR A 67 5.19 -6.10 2.45
C TYR A 67 4.04 -6.85 3.08
N ARG A 68 4.25 -8.17 3.29
CA ARG A 68 3.39 -9.00 4.11
C ARG A 68 4.14 -9.36 5.38
N PHE A 69 3.41 -9.40 6.47
CA PHE A 69 3.92 -9.69 7.81
C PHE A 69 3.19 -10.88 8.39
N SER A 70 3.92 -11.78 9.05
CA SER A 70 3.34 -12.93 9.75
C SER A 70 3.96 -13.08 11.13
N TYR A 71 3.09 -13.21 12.14
CA TYR A 71 3.46 -13.54 13.50
C TYR A 71 2.52 -14.61 14.05
N GLY A 72 3.02 -15.81 14.27
CA GLY A 72 2.16 -16.96 14.59
C GLY A 72 1.12 -17.20 13.50
N SER A 73 -0.15 -17.14 13.88
CA SER A 73 -1.30 -17.27 12.97
C SER A 73 -1.85 -15.94 12.46
N SER A 74 -1.26 -14.80 12.85
CA SER A 74 -1.73 -13.47 12.47
C SER A 74 -0.96 -12.97 11.24
N HIS A 75 -1.68 -12.38 10.28
CA HIS A 75 -1.15 -11.94 9.01
C HIS A 75 -1.62 -10.52 8.67
N ALA A 76 -0.68 -9.67 8.26
CA ALA A 76 -1.01 -8.33 7.80
C ALA A 76 -0.26 -8.01 6.49
N ALA A 77 -0.77 -7.07 5.71
CA ALA A 77 -0.05 -6.57 4.55
C ALA A 77 -0.17 -5.05 4.39
N VAL A 78 0.88 -4.47 3.82
CA VAL A 78 0.93 -3.09 3.35
C VAL A 78 1.15 -3.11 1.85
N CYS A 79 0.17 -2.63 1.09
CA CYS A 79 0.19 -2.58 -0.37
C CYS A 79 -0.25 -1.19 -0.84
N THR A 80 0.72 -0.30 -0.94
CA THR A 80 0.59 1.06 -1.49
C THR A 80 1.52 1.23 -2.67
N ASP A 81 1.38 2.31 -3.42
CA ASP A 81 2.16 2.58 -4.62
C ASP A 81 1.97 1.48 -5.69
N LEU A 82 0.72 1.11 -5.94
CA LEU A 82 0.34 0.05 -6.87
C LEU A 82 -0.43 0.63 -8.07
N GLY A 83 0.21 0.75 -9.22
CA GLY A 83 -0.43 1.31 -10.42
C GLY A 83 -1.42 0.33 -11.07
N THR A 84 -1.08 -0.94 -11.13
CA THR A 84 -1.92 -2.02 -11.65
C THR A 84 -1.55 -3.33 -10.99
N TYR A 85 -2.45 -4.31 -11.10
CA TYR A 85 -2.23 -5.64 -10.55
C TYR A 85 -2.71 -6.74 -11.51
N ASN A 86 -2.04 -7.87 -11.47
CA ASN A 86 -2.45 -9.14 -12.05
C ASN A 86 -2.84 -10.12 -10.92
N ASP A 87 -2.86 -11.39 -11.19
CA ASP A 87 -3.20 -12.40 -10.17
C ASP A 87 -2.15 -12.54 -9.06
N TYR A 88 -0.90 -12.19 -9.31
CA TYR A 88 0.18 -12.35 -8.33
C TYR A 88 -0.02 -11.51 -7.04
N PRO A 89 -0.24 -10.18 -7.07
CA PRO A 89 -0.56 -9.43 -5.85
C PRO A 89 -1.85 -9.90 -5.18
N VAL A 90 -2.86 -10.32 -5.95
CA VAL A 90 -4.10 -10.90 -5.40
C VAL A 90 -3.79 -12.12 -4.56
N GLU A 91 -3.04 -13.08 -5.10
CA GLU A 91 -2.65 -14.29 -4.35
C GLU A 91 -1.80 -13.96 -3.12
N CYS A 92 -0.94 -12.95 -3.22
CA CYS A 92 -0.15 -12.48 -2.09
C CYS A 92 -1.00 -11.89 -0.95
N LEU A 93 -2.11 -11.23 -1.28
CA LEU A 93 -2.97 -10.54 -0.30
C LEU A 93 -4.10 -11.42 0.25
N LYS A 94 -4.33 -12.61 -0.28
CA LYS A 94 -5.29 -13.56 0.28
C LYS A 94 -4.91 -14.02 1.69
N GLY A 95 -5.89 -14.20 2.53
CA GLY A 95 -5.72 -14.73 3.89
C GLY A 95 -5.09 -13.75 4.89
N MET A 96 -5.05 -12.47 4.58
CA MET A 96 -4.58 -11.44 5.52
C MET A 96 -5.67 -11.08 6.53
N ASP A 97 -5.33 -11.01 7.81
CA ASP A 97 -6.23 -10.51 8.86
C ASP A 97 -6.42 -8.99 8.78
N VAL A 98 -5.34 -8.28 8.42
CA VAL A 98 -5.34 -6.81 8.29
C VAL A 98 -4.67 -6.39 6.99
N LEU A 99 -5.33 -5.51 6.25
CA LEU A 99 -4.81 -4.93 5.01
C LEU A 99 -4.71 -3.41 5.12
N LEU A 100 -3.54 -2.83 4.87
CA LEU A 100 -3.39 -1.43 4.47
C LEU A 100 -3.27 -1.40 2.96
N LEU A 101 -4.31 -0.93 2.29
CA LEU A 101 -4.44 -0.93 0.85
C LEU A 101 -4.52 0.50 0.30
N GLU A 102 -3.90 0.75 -0.84
CA GLU A 102 -3.99 2.03 -1.51
C GLU A 102 -5.41 2.30 -2.03
N ALA A 103 -5.91 3.52 -1.79
CA ALA A 103 -7.04 4.13 -2.48
C ALA A 103 -6.64 5.58 -2.81
N ASN A 104 -5.84 5.74 -3.88
CA ASN A 104 -5.12 6.98 -4.07
C ASN A 104 -6.02 8.12 -4.54
N HIS A 105 -6.82 7.92 -5.57
CA HIS A 105 -7.56 9.00 -6.21
C HIS A 105 -8.93 8.56 -6.69
N ASP A 106 -9.84 9.52 -6.74
CA ASP A 106 -11.04 9.44 -7.56
C ASP A 106 -10.67 9.83 -8.99
N VAL A 107 -11.10 9.02 -9.97
CA VAL A 107 -10.73 9.20 -11.38
C VAL A 107 -11.26 10.52 -11.92
N ASN A 108 -12.48 10.92 -11.58
CA ASN A 108 -13.09 12.16 -12.07
C ASN A 108 -12.40 13.39 -11.45
N MET A 109 -12.15 13.37 -10.12
CA MET A 109 -11.40 14.44 -9.47
C MET A 109 -10.03 14.63 -10.09
N LEU A 110 -9.30 13.52 -10.34
CA LEU A 110 -8.00 13.58 -11.00
C LEU A 110 -8.09 14.15 -12.42
N GLN A 111 -9.08 13.74 -13.21
CA GLN A 111 -9.24 14.19 -14.59
C GLN A 111 -9.54 15.70 -14.67
N VAL A 112 -10.42 16.22 -13.80
CA VAL A 112 -10.80 17.66 -13.80
C VAL A 112 -9.86 18.51 -12.94
N GLY A 113 -9.08 17.91 -12.04
CA GLY A 113 -8.21 18.58 -11.08
C GLY A 113 -7.10 19.40 -11.70
N SER A 114 -6.38 20.14 -10.86
CA SER A 114 -5.36 21.13 -11.26
C SER A 114 -4.03 20.52 -11.76
N TYR A 115 -3.82 19.23 -11.58
CA TYR A 115 -2.54 18.60 -11.98
C TYR A 115 -2.27 18.72 -13.48
N PRO A 116 -1.00 18.95 -13.87
CA PRO A 116 -0.60 18.95 -15.27
C PRO A 116 -0.92 17.61 -15.94
N TYR A 117 -1.20 17.64 -17.23
CA TYR A 117 -1.60 16.45 -18.00
C TYR A 117 -0.61 15.28 -17.86
N TYR A 118 0.69 15.54 -17.92
CA TYR A 118 1.71 14.48 -17.78
C TYR A 118 1.67 13.78 -16.43
N LEU A 119 1.33 14.54 -15.34
CA LEU A 119 1.22 13.97 -14.00
C LEU A 119 -0.06 13.13 -13.87
N LYS A 120 -1.17 13.57 -14.46
CA LYS A 120 -2.41 12.78 -14.53
C LYS A 120 -2.16 11.45 -15.26
N GLN A 121 -1.47 11.49 -16.41
CA GLN A 121 -1.12 10.27 -17.15
C GLN A 121 -0.19 9.35 -16.38
N ARG A 122 0.77 9.88 -15.63
CA ARG A 122 1.64 9.09 -14.72
C ARG A 122 0.82 8.40 -13.65
N ILE A 123 -0.09 9.12 -12.97
CA ILE A 123 -0.92 8.59 -11.88
C ILE A 123 -1.86 7.50 -12.40
N LEU A 124 -2.53 7.72 -13.53
CA LEU A 124 -3.45 6.77 -14.17
C LEU A 124 -2.75 5.60 -14.87
N GLY A 125 -1.44 5.68 -15.04
CA GLY A 125 -0.67 4.66 -15.76
C GLY A 125 -0.48 3.37 -14.94
N ASN A 126 -0.10 2.30 -15.63
CA ASN A 126 0.10 0.98 -15.00
C ASN A 126 1.19 0.96 -13.91
N ARG A 127 2.03 1.98 -13.84
CA ARG A 127 3.07 2.16 -12.83
C ARG A 127 2.80 3.38 -11.93
N GLY A 128 1.57 3.86 -11.90
CA GLY A 128 1.12 4.97 -11.08
C GLY A 128 0.51 4.48 -9.76
N HIS A 129 -0.79 4.77 -9.56
CA HIS A 129 -1.49 4.48 -8.31
C HIS A 129 -2.89 3.91 -8.56
N LEU A 130 -3.40 3.10 -7.63
CA LEU A 130 -4.77 2.60 -7.69
C LEU A 130 -5.78 3.73 -7.45
N SER A 131 -6.77 3.80 -8.33
CA SER A 131 -7.98 4.58 -8.06
C SER A 131 -8.82 3.92 -6.96
N ASN A 132 -9.82 4.63 -6.43
CA ASN A 132 -10.75 4.11 -5.44
C ASN A 132 -11.48 2.86 -5.98
N GLU A 133 -11.92 2.89 -7.25
CA GLU A 133 -12.60 1.77 -7.90
C GLU A 133 -11.67 0.55 -8.03
N ASN A 134 -10.44 0.74 -8.49
CA ASN A 134 -9.50 -0.36 -8.63
C ASN A 134 -9.08 -0.94 -7.27
N SER A 135 -9.01 -0.11 -6.24
CA SER A 135 -8.81 -0.56 -4.85
C SER A 135 -9.96 -1.47 -4.39
N GLY A 136 -11.21 -1.05 -4.61
CA GLY A 136 -12.39 -1.85 -4.28
C GLY A 136 -12.43 -3.18 -5.04
N ARG A 137 -12.12 -3.17 -6.35
CA ARG A 137 -12.03 -4.38 -7.17
C ARG A 137 -10.92 -5.33 -6.72
N LEU A 138 -9.75 -4.80 -6.32
CA LEU A 138 -8.68 -5.62 -5.74
C LEU A 138 -9.15 -6.23 -4.42
N LEU A 139 -9.72 -5.41 -3.54
CA LEU A 139 -10.23 -5.85 -2.25
C LEU A 139 -11.27 -6.95 -2.40
N SER A 140 -12.24 -6.81 -3.33
CA SER A 140 -13.28 -7.81 -3.61
C SER A 140 -12.74 -9.20 -3.96
N ARG A 141 -11.51 -9.28 -4.49
CA ARG A 141 -10.85 -10.54 -4.86
C ARG A 141 -10.11 -11.23 -3.71
N VAL A 142 -9.90 -10.52 -2.60
CA VAL A 142 -9.12 -11.02 -1.45
C VAL A 142 -9.93 -11.10 -0.15
N LEU A 143 -11.22 -10.73 -0.20
CA LEU A 143 -12.13 -10.84 0.95
C LEU A 143 -12.27 -12.30 1.40
N HIS A 144 -12.39 -12.49 2.71
CA HIS A 144 -12.67 -13.78 3.35
C HIS A 144 -13.22 -13.57 4.77
N ASP A 145 -13.88 -14.57 5.33
CA ASP A 145 -14.62 -14.48 6.61
C ASP A 145 -13.75 -14.04 7.82
N ASN A 146 -12.45 -14.28 7.76
CA ASN A 146 -11.53 -13.95 8.85
C ASN A 146 -10.84 -12.59 8.71
N LEU A 147 -11.15 -11.80 7.66
CA LEU A 147 -10.60 -10.46 7.48
C LEU A 147 -11.10 -9.52 8.59
N LYS A 148 -10.19 -9.03 9.42
CA LYS A 148 -10.52 -8.28 10.63
C LYS A 148 -10.54 -6.77 10.43
N LYS A 149 -9.71 -6.26 9.51
CA LYS A 149 -9.63 -4.82 9.26
C LYS A 149 -9.06 -4.50 7.88
N VAL A 150 -9.65 -3.55 7.21
CA VAL A 150 -9.10 -2.89 6.02
C VAL A 150 -8.85 -1.42 6.34
N ILE A 151 -7.66 -0.96 6.00
CA ILE A 151 -7.28 0.45 6.11
C ILE A 151 -7.02 0.95 4.70
N LEU A 152 -7.83 1.87 4.23
CA LEU A 152 -7.58 2.58 2.99
C LEU A 152 -6.57 3.69 3.27
N GLY A 153 -5.45 3.66 2.58
CA GLY A 153 -4.37 4.61 2.78
C GLY A 153 -3.83 5.19 1.49
N HIS A 154 -2.78 6.01 1.61
CA HIS A 154 -2.11 6.67 0.49
C HIS A 154 -3.02 7.55 -0.38
N LEU A 155 -4.03 8.19 0.24
CA LEU A 155 -4.97 9.05 -0.46
C LEU A 155 -4.29 10.33 -0.96
N SER A 156 -4.58 10.71 -2.21
CA SER A 156 -4.20 12.00 -2.76
C SER A 156 -4.86 13.14 -1.98
N GLN A 157 -4.10 14.17 -1.67
CA GLN A 157 -4.63 15.34 -0.97
C GLN A 157 -5.55 16.18 -1.86
N GLU A 158 -5.28 16.23 -3.16
CA GLU A 158 -5.98 17.10 -4.10
C GLU A 158 -7.03 16.38 -4.95
N ASN A 159 -6.86 15.05 -5.12
CA ASN A 159 -7.70 14.30 -6.05
C ASN A 159 -8.46 13.16 -5.36
N ASN A 160 -8.70 13.27 -4.05
CA ASN A 160 -9.52 12.33 -3.30
C ASN A 160 -10.13 12.99 -2.05
N LEU A 161 -11.20 12.37 -1.55
CA LEU A 161 -11.81 12.65 -0.26
C LEU A 161 -11.95 11.34 0.53
N PRO A 162 -11.71 11.34 1.85
CA PRO A 162 -11.83 10.12 2.67
C PRO A 162 -13.19 9.43 2.52
N GLU A 163 -14.26 10.19 2.55
CA GLU A 163 -15.63 9.69 2.41
C GLU A 163 -15.87 9.08 1.03
N LEU A 164 -15.35 9.72 -0.02
CA LEU A 164 -15.47 9.24 -1.39
C LEU A 164 -14.70 7.93 -1.60
N ALA A 165 -13.47 7.85 -1.09
CA ALA A 165 -12.68 6.62 -1.14
C ALA A 165 -13.40 5.47 -0.42
N TYR A 166 -13.93 5.74 0.78
CA TYR A 166 -14.66 4.76 1.59
C TYR A 166 -15.90 4.22 0.87
N GLU A 167 -16.77 5.12 0.37
CA GLU A 167 -18.02 4.72 -0.28
C GLU A 167 -17.78 4.05 -1.63
N THR A 168 -16.79 4.52 -2.42
CA THR A 168 -16.45 3.89 -3.70
C THR A 168 -15.95 2.47 -3.52
N VAL A 169 -15.05 2.25 -2.56
CA VAL A 169 -14.53 0.90 -2.27
C VAL A 169 -15.65 -0.04 -1.82
N ARG A 170 -16.56 0.42 -0.95
CA ARG A 170 -17.72 -0.37 -0.52
C ARG A 170 -18.65 -0.74 -1.69
N MET A 171 -18.93 0.24 -2.53
CA MET A 171 -19.78 0.03 -3.71
C MET A 171 -19.17 -1.00 -4.68
N GLU A 172 -17.85 -0.97 -4.91
CA GLU A 172 -17.18 -1.96 -5.76
C GLU A 172 -17.24 -3.37 -5.16
N ILE A 173 -17.25 -3.51 -3.82
CA ILE A 173 -17.49 -4.81 -3.16
C ILE A 173 -18.91 -5.29 -3.43
N ASP A 174 -19.91 -4.40 -3.28
CA ASP A 174 -21.31 -4.74 -3.49
C ASP A 174 -21.62 -5.09 -4.96
N LEU A 175 -20.88 -4.54 -5.92
CA LEU A 175 -21.03 -4.79 -7.35
C LEU A 175 -20.27 -6.04 -7.84
N ALA A 176 -19.34 -6.55 -7.05
CA ALA A 176 -18.52 -7.69 -7.45
C ALA A 176 -19.31 -9.02 -7.35
N ASP A 177 -18.96 -9.97 -8.20
CA ASP A 177 -19.49 -11.33 -8.12
C ASP A 177 -18.79 -12.13 -7.01
N ASN A 178 -19.16 -11.84 -5.77
CA ASN A 178 -18.70 -12.51 -4.55
C ASN A 178 -19.81 -12.52 -3.50
N PRO A 179 -19.74 -13.34 -2.44
CA PRO A 179 -20.79 -13.46 -1.43
C PRO A 179 -20.83 -12.31 -0.42
N TYR A 180 -19.96 -11.32 -0.51
CA TYR A 180 -19.76 -10.29 0.49
C TYR A 180 -20.41 -8.96 0.12
N HIS A 181 -20.69 -8.15 1.14
CA HIS A 181 -21.14 -6.77 1.02
C HIS A 181 -20.16 -5.80 1.65
N GLY A 182 -20.11 -4.58 1.14
CA GLY A 182 -19.18 -3.53 1.66
C GLY A 182 -19.40 -3.18 3.13
N GLY A 183 -20.56 -3.54 3.71
CA GLY A 183 -20.86 -3.40 5.13
C GLY A 183 -20.39 -4.54 6.03
N ASP A 184 -19.95 -5.66 5.46
CA ASP A 184 -19.56 -6.86 6.24
C ASP A 184 -18.19 -6.71 6.90
N PHE A 185 -17.38 -5.77 6.43
CA PHE A 185 -16.00 -5.60 6.87
C PHE A 185 -15.76 -4.24 7.53
N PRO A 186 -14.93 -4.18 8.59
CA PRO A 186 -14.53 -2.92 9.22
C PRO A 186 -13.49 -2.18 8.35
N ILE A 187 -13.96 -1.41 7.37
CA ILE A 187 -13.13 -0.55 6.52
C ILE A 187 -12.93 0.80 7.20
N GLN A 188 -11.71 1.29 7.21
CA GLN A 188 -11.34 2.60 7.75
C GLN A 188 -10.44 3.34 6.76
N VAL A 189 -10.57 4.66 6.67
CA VAL A 189 -9.63 5.49 5.94
C VAL A 189 -8.58 6.04 6.89
N ALA A 190 -7.30 5.86 6.55
CA ALA A 190 -6.19 6.41 7.32
C ALA A 190 -6.18 7.94 7.22
N LYS A 191 -6.11 8.61 8.36
CA LYS A 191 -5.96 10.05 8.40
C LYS A 191 -4.51 10.46 8.12
N ARG A 192 -4.33 11.56 7.40
CA ARG A 192 -2.99 12.05 7.02
C ARG A 192 -2.18 12.55 8.21
N ASN A 193 -2.81 13.24 9.14
CA ASN A 193 -2.15 14.01 10.19
C ASN A 193 -2.47 13.50 11.61
N GLU A 194 -3.13 12.37 11.71
CA GLU A 194 -3.51 11.76 12.98
C GLU A 194 -3.04 10.31 13.02
N VAL A 195 -2.70 9.85 14.21
CA VAL A 195 -2.40 8.43 14.45
C VAL A 195 -3.71 7.64 14.41
N SER A 196 -3.72 6.53 13.69
CA SER A 196 -4.85 5.59 13.71
C SER A 196 -4.94 4.87 15.06
N GLU A 197 -6.12 4.38 15.39
CA GLU A 197 -6.28 3.50 16.55
C GLU A 197 -5.41 2.26 16.44
N MET A 198 -4.98 1.73 17.58
CA MET A 198 -4.24 0.46 17.62
C MET A 198 -5.15 -0.68 17.18
N ILE A 199 -4.70 -1.47 16.24
CA ILE A 199 -5.41 -2.65 15.75
C ILE A 199 -4.77 -3.89 16.36
N CYS A 200 -5.55 -4.63 17.16
CA CYS A 200 -5.14 -5.92 17.73
C CYS A 200 -5.84 -7.06 16.98
N PHE A 201 -5.06 -8.08 16.55
CA PHE A 201 -5.59 -9.21 15.75
C PHE A 201 -4.76 -10.49 15.89
#